data_10f1c99eca21acb71f60803e48cff095
#
_entry.id   10f1c99eca21acb71f60803e48cff095
#
_cell.length_a   1.000
_cell.length_b   1.000
_cell.length_c   1.000
_cell.angle_alpha   90.00
_cell.angle_beta   90.00
_cell.angle_gamma   90.00
#
_symmetry.space_group_name_H-M   'P 1'
#
loop_
_entity.id
_entity.type
_entity.pdbx_description
1 polymer ?
#
loop_
_entity_poly.entity_id
_entity_poly.type
_entity_poly.pdbx_seq_one_letter_code
_entity_poly.pdbx_strand_id
1 'polypeptide(L)'
;MVRKTKRNMEKLVTIIDQFPLASRPYTAQDGTQKVFNSRGFILSDGIDEFYAEMTGDMAVAAGEYDRTVWHKMQGYMRQRSFQDKNNVTRYDNQIFITKLI
;
A
#
# COMPACT_ATOMS: atom_id res chain seq x y z
N MET A 1 -0.76 -24.28 18.26
CA MET A 1 0.35 -23.86 17.45
C MET A 1 -0.02 -22.71 16.54
N VAL A 2 0.84 -21.79 16.45
CA VAL A 2 0.54 -20.58 15.72
C VAL A 2 1.14 -20.62 14.36
N ARG A 3 0.40 -20.19 13.41
CA ARG A 3 0.87 -20.13 12.09
C ARG A 3 1.33 -18.77 11.75
N LYS A 4 2.31 -18.72 10.94
CA LYS A 4 2.88 -17.47 10.52
C LYS A 4 2.32 -17.02 9.20
N THR A 5 1.06 -17.15 9.00
CA THR A 5 0.49 -16.66 7.77
C THR A 5 0.34 -15.17 7.80
N LYS A 6 0.49 -14.58 6.67
CA LYS A 6 0.22 -13.18 6.49
C LYS A 6 -1.26 -12.94 6.75
N ARG A 7 -1.53 -11.99 7.61
CA ARG A 7 -2.90 -11.70 7.97
C ARG A 7 -3.47 -10.69 6.99
N ASN A 8 -4.57 -11.05 6.36
CA ASN A 8 -5.26 -10.13 5.48
C ASN A 8 -6.24 -9.30 6.28
N MET A 9 -6.35 -8.03 5.90
CA MET A 9 -7.36 -7.17 6.49
C MET A 9 -8.43 -6.88 5.46
N GLU A 10 -9.62 -6.62 5.96
CA GLU A 10 -10.74 -6.22 5.10
C GLU A 10 -11.49 -5.11 5.81
N LYS A 11 -11.71 -4.01 5.10
CA LYS A 11 -12.35 -2.85 5.67
C LYS A 11 -13.23 -2.17 4.64
N LEU A 12 -14.26 -1.50 5.12
CA LEU A 12 -14.97 -0.54 4.30
C LEU A 12 -14.30 0.81 4.48
N VAL A 13 -13.97 1.46 3.40
CA VAL A 13 -13.23 2.71 3.42
C VAL A 13 -13.80 3.72 2.45
N THR A 14 -13.56 4.99 2.72
CA THR A 14 -13.77 6.04 1.72
C THR A 14 -12.41 6.51 1.24
N ILE A 15 -12.39 7.05 0.04
CA ILE A 15 -11.15 7.55 -0.57
C ILE A 15 -11.04 9.02 -0.23
N ILE A 16 -10.07 9.37 0.62
CA ILE A 16 -9.79 10.77 0.94
C ILE A 16 -8.94 11.38 -0.17
N ASP A 17 -7.93 10.65 -0.60
CA ASP A 17 -7.04 11.13 -1.65
C ASP A 17 -6.48 9.95 -2.43
N GLN A 18 -6.22 10.17 -3.70
CA GLN A 18 -5.63 9.18 -4.58
C GLN A 18 -4.49 9.87 -5.33
N PHE A 19 -3.28 9.32 -5.19
CA PHE A 19 -2.12 9.95 -5.76
C PHE A 19 -1.81 9.40 -7.14
N PRO A 20 -1.05 10.15 -7.94
CA PRO A 20 -0.66 9.67 -9.27
C PRO A 20 0.20 8.42 -9.20
N LEU A 21 0.23 7.68 -10.30
CA LEU A 21 1.11 6.54 -10.43
C LEU A 21 2.56 6.99 -10.31
N ALA A 22 3.31 6.32 -9.47
CA ALA A 22 4.74 6.53 -9.33
C ALA A 22 5.45 5.33 -9.94
N SER A 23 6.44 5.59 -10.77
CA SER A 23 7.20 4.53 -11.43
C SER A 23 8.68 4.76 -11.16
N ARG A 24 9.38 3.72 -10.74
CA ARG A 24 10.79 3.81 -10.41
C ARG A 24 11.55 2.66 -11.04
N PRO A 25 12.57 2.95 -11.85
CA PRO A 25 13.36 1.89 -12.45
C PRO A 25 14.28 1.25 -11.40
N TYR A 26 14.56 -0.03 -11.59
CA TYR A 26 15.53 -0.73 -10.76
C TYR A 26 16.13 -1.87 -11.57
N THR A 27 17.29 -2.36 -11.11
CA THR A 27 17.95 -3.48 -11.74
C THR A 27 17.70 -4.73 -10.92
N ALA A 28 17.12 -5.75 -11.55
CA ALA A 28 16.85 -7.01 -10.88
C ALA A 28 18.15 -7.79 -10.68
N GLN A 29 18.08 -8.84 -9.88
CA GLN A 29 19.26 -9.65 -9.59
C GLN A 29 19.90 -10.26 -10.81
N ASP A 30 19.10 -10.56 -11.83
CA ASP A 30 19.61 -11.13 -13.06
C ASP A 30 20.15 -10.09 -14.03
N GLY A 31 20.25 -8.83 -13.61
CA GLY A 31 20.75 -7.75 -14.45
C GLY A 31 19.71 -7.10 -15.33
N THR A 32 18.47 -7.59 -15.30
CA THR A 32 17.40 -7.03 -16.12
C THR A 32 16.91 -5.71 -15.57
N GLN A 33 16.67 -4.75 -16.45
CA GLN A 33 16.07 -3.48 -16.06
C GLN A 33 14.57 -3.67 -15.89
N LYS A 34 14.04 -3.24 -14.75
CA LYS A 34 12.63 -3.36 -14.45
C LYS A 34 12.11 -2.05 -13.88
N VAL A 35 10.79 -1.95 -13.80
CA VAL A 35 10.14 -0.76 -13.26
C VAL A 35 9.24 -1.19 -12.12
N PHE A 36 9.36 -0.51 -10.99
CA PHE A 36 8.48 -0.70 -9.86
C PHE A 36 7.41 0.38 -9.90
N ASN A 37 6.16 -0.05 -9.95
CA ASN A 37 5.01 0.86 -10.01
C ASN A 37 4.28 0.84 -8.68
N SER A 38 3.87 2.02 -8.23
CA SER A 38 3.08 2.13 -7.01
C SER A 38 2.13 3.31 -7.12
N ARG A 39 1.04 3.23 -6.37
CA ARG A 39 0.06 4.30 -6.30
C ARG A 39 -0.44 4.39 -4.87
N GLY A 40 -0.32 5.57 -4.29
CA GLY A 40 -0.71 5.79 -2.90
C GLY A 40 -2.14 6.30 -2.77
N PHE A 41 -2.73 6.00 -1.63
CA PHE A 41 -4.08 6.43 -1.28
C PHE A 41 -4.09 6.87 0.16
N ILE A 42 -4.89 7.88 0.46
CA ILE A 42 -5.29 8.16 1.83
C ILE A 42 -6.71 7.66 1.96
N LEU A 43 -6.93 6.74 2.87
CA LEU A 43 -8.23 6.10 3.08
C LEU A 43 -8.73 6.39 4.48
N SER A 44 -10.04 6.34 4.65
CA SER A 44 -10.65 6.49 5.97
C SER A 44 -11.64 5.36 6.19
N ASP A 45 -11.59 4.76 7.37
CA ASP A 45 -12.58 3.74 7.75
C ASP A 45 -13.72 4.33 8.58
N GLY A 46 -13.78 5.67 8.63
CA GLY A 46 -14.80 6.35 9.41
C GLY A 46 -14.33 6.72 10.81
N ILE A 47 -13.21 6.17 11.24
CA ILE A 47 -12.61 6.46 12.53
C ILE A 47 -11.23 7.04 12.35
N ASP A 48 -10.42 6.36 11.56
CA ASP A 48 -9.02 6.74 11.33
C ASP A 48 -8.75 6.92 9.84
N GLU A 49 -7.79 7.78 9.54
CA GLU A 49 -7.24 7.90 8.19
C GLU A 49 -5.89 7.21 8.16
N PHE A 50 -5.61 6.58 7.05
CA PHE A 50 -4.33 5.88 6.91
C PHE A 50 -3.90 5.88 5.45
N TYR A 51 -2.60 5.73 5.26
CA TYR A 51 -2.00 5.66 3.93
C TYR A 51 -1.90 4.19 3.52
N ALA A 52 -2.25 3.90 2.27
CA ALA A 52 -2.15 2.55 1.73
C ALA A 52 -1.66 2.63 0.30
N GLU A 53 -1.04 1.55 -0.17
CA GLU A 53 -0.45 1.52 -1.51
C GLU A 53 -0.94 0.34 -2.31
N MET A 54 -1.16 0.59 -3.60
CA MET A 54 -1.20 -0.47 -4.61
C MET A 54 0.17 -0.56 -5.26
N THR A 55 0.58 -1.76 -5.65
CA THR A 55 1.85 -1.94 -6.34
C THR A 55 1.64 -2.79 -7.58
N GLY A 56 2.60 -2.73 -8.50
CA GLY A 56 2.61 -3.57 -9.69
C GLY A 56 1.51 -3.23 -10.66
N ASP A 57 0.99 -4.27 -11.30
CA ASP A 57 0.00 -4.10 -12.37
C ASP A 57 -1.30 -3.47 -11.86
N MET A 58 -1.68 -3.76 -10.62
CA MET A 58 -2.85 -3.16 -10.02
C MET A 58 -2.73 -1.64 -9.95
N ALA A 59 -1.53 -1.16 -9.59
CA ALA A 59 -1.29 0.28 -9.50
C ALA A 59 -1.40 0.94 -10.88
N VAL A 60 -0.92 0.26 -11.91
CA VAL A 60 -0.98 0.76 -13.27
C VAL A 60 -2.43 0.80 -13.77
N ALA A 61 -3.18 -0.25 -13.47
CA ALA A 61 -4.54 -0.39 -13.98
C ALA A 61 -5.58 0.43 -13.21
N ALA A 62 -5.23 0.94 -12.04
CA ALA A 62 -6.20 1.63 -11.19
C ALA A 62 -6.72 2.90 -11.88
N GLY A 63 -8.04 3.00 -11.92
CA GLY A 63 -8.68 4.21 -12.40
C GLY A 63 -9.01 5.13 -11.25
N GLU A 64 -9.79 6.15 -11.56
CA GLU A 64 -10.26 7.11 -10.57
C GLU A 64 -11.36 6.45 -9.75
N TYR A 65 -11.25 6.48 -8.44
CA TYR A 65 -12.27 5.92 -7.56
C TYR A 65 -13.22 7.03 -7.12
N ASP A 66 -14.49 6.66 -6.97
CA ASP A 66 -15.52 7.60 -6.52
C ASP A 66 -15.29 7.90 -5.04
N ARG A 67 -15.05 9.15 -4.71
CA ARG A 67 -14.75 9.56 -3.32
C ARG A 67 -16.00 9.74 -2.47
N THR A 68 -17.18 9.58 -3.07
CA THR A 68 -18.43 9.84 -2.36
C THR A 68 -19.09 8.59 -1.82
N VAL A 69 -18.52 7.41 -2.09
CA VAL A 69 -19.11 6.14 -1.68
C VAL A 69 -18.12 5.32 -0.90
N TRP A 70 -18.62 4.31 -0.19
CA TRP A 70 -17.77 3.37 0.52
C TRP A 70 -17.26 2.31 -0.43
N HIS A 71 -16.03 1.93 -0.22
CA HIS A 71 -15.37 0.88 -1.01
C HIS A 71 -14.93 -0.23 -0.08
N LYS A 72 -14.92 -1.44 -0.60
CA LYS A 72 -14.37 -2.56 0.14
C LYS A 72 -12.90 -2.70 -0.20
N MET A 73 -12.06 -2.64 0.83
CA MET A 73 -10.63 -2.76 0.67
C MET A 73 -10.17 -4.06 1.31
N GLN A 74 -9.38 -4.82 0.58
CA GLN A 74 -8.64 -5.95 1.12
C GLN A 74 -7.16 -5.65 0.98
N GLY A 75 -6.40 -6.07 1.97
CA GLY A 75 -4.99 -5.80 1.95
C GLY A 75 -4.28 -6.46 3.11
N TYR A 76 -3.06 -6.04 3.34
CA TYR A 76 -2.28 -6.53 4.47
C TYR A 76 -1.36 -5.45 4.99
N MET A 77 -0.94 -5.61 6.22
CA MET A 77 -0.04 -4.68 6.87
C MET A 77 1.32 -5.35 7.03
N ARG A 78 2.37 -4.59 6.81
CA ARG A 78 3.74 -5.05 6.98
C ARG A 78 4.50 -4.04 7.79
N GLN A 79 5.18 -4.51 8.81
CA GLN A 79 6.03 -3.65 9.60
C GLN A 79 7.42 -3.59 8.99
N ARG A 80 7.97 -2.41 8.98
CA ARG A 80 9.32 -2.17 8.49
C ARG A 80 10.11 -1.49 9.59
N SER A 81 11.37 -1.89 9.75
CA SER A 81 12.27 -1.20 10.65
C SER A 81 13.41 -0.56 9.85
N PHE A 82 13.90 0.54 10.34
CA PHE A 82 15.03 1.23 9.73
C PHE A 82 15.77 2.02 10.79
N GLN A 83 17.01 2.40 10.50
CA GLN A 83 17.78 3.22 11.41
C GLN A 83 17.78 4.65 10.89
N ASP A 84 17.52 5.58 11.79
CA ASP A 84 17.58 6.98 11.42
C ASP A 84 19.03 7.46 11.50
N LYS A 85 19.25 8.74 11.26
CA LYS A 85 20.61 9.29 11.22
C LYS A 85 21.30 9.29 12.58
N ASN A 86 20.56 9.06 13.65
CA ASN A 86 21.12 8.96 14.99
C ASN A 86 21.32 7.52 15.42
N ASN A 87 21.20 6.57 14.49
CA ASN A 87 21.30 5.13 14.73
C ASN A 87 20.22 4.60 15.67
N VAL A 88 19.12 5.30 15.77
CA VAL A 88 17.98 4.81 16.54
C VAL A 88 17.09 3.99 15.62
N THR A 89 16.74 2.78 16.06
CA THR A 89 15.86 1.93 15.29
C THR A 89 14.45 2.47 15.35
N ARG A 90 13.87 2.68 14.18
CA ARG A 90 12.50 3.16 14.04
C ARG A 90 11.67 2.13 13.33
N TYR A 91 10.37 2.18 13.57
CA TYR A 91 9.44 1.24 12.97
C TYR A 91 8.32 2.02 12.31
N ASP A 92 7.88 1.52 11.17
CA ASP A 92 6.65 2.04 10.60
C ASP A 92 5.87 0.88 10.01
N ASN A 93 4.57 1.12 9.81
CA ASN A 93 3.68 0.11 9.28
C ASN A 93 3.25 0.55 7.89
N GLN A 94 3.33 -0.39 6.95
CA GLN A 94 2.91 -0.16 5.58
C GLN A 94 1.69 -1.01 5.30
N ILE A 95 0.70 -0.42 4.66
CA ILE A 95 -0.51 -1.12 4.28
C ILE A 95 -0.53 -1.23 2.78
N PHE A 96 -0.68 -2.45 2.28
CA PHE A 96 -0.72 -2.72 0.85
C PHE A 96 -2.10 -3.21 0.47
N ILE A 97 -2.65 -2.64 -0.59
CA ILE A 97 -3.98 -2.97 -1.08
C ILE A 97 -3.86 -4.11 -2.06
N THR A 98 -4.61 -5.18 -1.83
CA THR A 98 -4.69 -6.29 -2.76
C THR A 98 -5.99 -6.28 -3.55
N LYS A 99 -7.00 -5.54 -3.07
CA LYS A 99 -8.28 -5.42 -3.77
C LYS A 99 -9.00 -4.17 -3.27
N LEU A 100 -9.54 -3.41 -4.19
CA LEU A 100 -10.30 -2.21 -3.85
C LEU A 100 -11.46 -2.10 -4.84
N ILE A 101 -12.67 -2.31 -4.35
CA ILE A 101 -13.86 -2.31 -5.20
C ILE A 101 -14.96 -1.44 -4.64
#